data_60be4684e3df73e260a70e519ce3d6a3
#
_entry.id   60be4684e3df73e260a70e519ce3d6a3
#
_cell.length_a   1.000
_cell.length_b   1.000
_cell.length_c   1.000
_cell.angle_alpha   90.00
_cell.angle_beta   90.00
_cell.angle_gamma   90.00
#
_symmetry.space_group_name_H-M   'P 1'
#
loop_
_entity.id
_entity.type
_entity.pdbx_description
1 polymer ?
#
loop_
_entity_poly.entity_id
_entity_poly.type
_entity_poly.pdbx_seq_one_letter_code
_entity_poly.pdbx_strand_id
1 'polypeptide(L)'
;MTNSKNKNDKFLTEKHKLHWHSERVSEWSKGKNIAPLYIDMGITQTCNIHCQYCYYAVPENRTTKTITTENLIKFLKDSAEIGVKAIGFLGDGEPIVHPGCYDAVIAGADAGLDMAISTNGTILKEKDLDKFLKSLTYIRFNISAGNADAYGKVMGTSPKMFNQVTKNISKCVEMKKKLNLKTTIGMQMVLVEECVDQIV
;
A
#
# COMPACT_ATOMS: atom_id res chain seq x y z
N MET A 1 17.55 -16.65 28.93
CA MET A 1 16.22 -16.19 28.48
C MET A 1 16.02 -16.69 27.06
N THR A 2 15.27 -17.77 26.91
CA THR A 2 15.11 -18.53 25.66
C THR A 2 14.19 -17.78 24.70
N ASN A 3 14.76 -17.35 23.58
CA ASN A 3 14.05 -16.70 22.49
C ASN A 3 13.26 -17.75 21.69
N SER A 4 12.08 -18.15 22.17
CA SER A 4 11.17 -18.94 21.34
C SER A 4 10.57 -17.98 20.29
N LYS A 5 11.10 -18.03 19.07
CA LYS A 5 10.46 -17.38 17.91
C LYS A 5 9.13 -18.09 17.66
N ASN A 6 8.08 -17.60 18.28
CA ASN A 6 6.73 -18.06 18.02
C ASN A 6 6.39 -17.68 16.57
N LYS A 7 5.94 -18.63 15.74
CA LYS A 7 5.57 -18.40 14.32
C LYS A 7 4.53 -17.28 14.16
N ASN A 8 3.75 -17.00 15.20
CA ASN A 8 2.73 -15.95 15.23
C ASN A 8 3.29 -14.55 15.51
N ASP A 9 4.55 -14.41 15.94
CA ASP A 9 5.17 -13.10 16.24
C ASP A 9 5.27 -12.17 15.01
N LYS A 10 5.24 -12.75 13.81
CA LYS A 10 5.38 -11.99 12.55
C LYS A 10 4.21 -11.03 12.28
N PHE A 11 3.04 -11.33 12.85
CA PHE A 11 1.81 -10.57 12.58
C PHE A 11 1.30 -9.79 13.79
N LEU A 12 2.03 -9.82 14.93
CA LEU A 12 1.65 -9.05 16.10
C LEU A 12 1.88 -7.55 15.86
N THR A 13 0.81 -6.78 15.92
CA THR A 13 0.82 -5.32 15.79
C THR A 13 1.28 -4.60 17.07
N GLU A 14 1.35 -5.31 18.18
CA GLU A 14 1.61 -4.76 19.53
C GLU A 14 3.08 -4.39 19.79
N LYS A 15 4.00 -4.83 18.94
CA LYS A 15 5.41 -4.47 19.11
C LYS A 15 5.68 -3.09 18.52
N HIS A 16 6.00 -2.13 19.38
CA HIS A 16 6.49 -0.82 18.97
C HIS A 16 7.77 -0.98 18.15
N LYS A 17 7.63 -0.85 16.84
CA LYS A 17 8.77 -0.96 15.89
C LYS A 17 9.86 0.09 16.14
N LEU A 18 9.54 1.15 16.88
CA LEU A 18 10.49 2.20 17.27
C LEU A 18 11.69 1.70 18.04
N HIS A 19 11.56 0.62 18.84
CA HIS A 19 12.71 0.08 19.57
C HIS A 19 13.79 -0.53 18.66
N TRP A 20 13.46 -0.86 17.42
CA TRP A 20 14.46 -1.29 16.43
C TRP A 20 15.31 -0.12 15.91
N HIS A 21 14.90 1.11 16.22
CA HIS A 21 15.54 2.36 15.82
C HIS A 21 15.87 3.20 17.07
N SER A 22 16.29 2.54 18.14
CA SER A 22 16.52 3.15 19.46
C SER A 22 17.47 4.35 19.43
N GLU A 23 18.50 4.31 18.57
CA GLU A 23 19.42 5.43 18.39
C GLU A 23 18.70 6.68 17.88
N ARG A 24 17.90 6.55 16.82
CA ARG A 24 17.13 7.66 16.25
C ARG A 24 16.08 8.19 17.25
N VAL A 25 15.41 7.29 17.97
CA VAL A 25 14.48 7.69 19.05
C VAL A 25 15.20 8.45 20.15
N SER A 26 16.41 8.03 20.54
CA SER A 26 17.25 8.73 21.51
C SER A 26 17.68 10.12 21.01
N GLU A 27 18.03 10.27 19.75
CA GLU A 27 18.36 11.56 19.16
C GLU A 27 17.17 12.51 19.17
N TRP A 28 15.99 12.01 18.78
CA TRP A 28 14.74 12.78 18.84
C TRP A 28 14.42 13.21 20.28
N SER A 29 14.55 12.31 21.25
CA SER A 29 14.28 12.64 22.67
C SER A 29 15.23 13.69 23.24
N LYS A 30 16.41 13.86 22.62
CA LYS A 30 17.38 14.92 22.93
C LYS A 30 17.13 16.23 22.17
N GLY A 31 16.00 16.33 21.45
CA GLY A 31 15.63 17.54 20.70
C GLY A 31 16.35 17.70 19.35
N LYS A 32 17.03 16.66 18.84
CA LYS A 32 17.63 16.73 17.51
C LYS A 32 16.54 16.62 16.42
N ASN A 33 16.71 17.35 15.33
CA ASN A 33 15.92 17.17 14.13
C ASN A 33 16.33 15.85 13.46
N ILE A 34 15.38 14.94 13.37
CA ILE A 34 15.56 13.65 12.71
C ILE A 34 14.59 13.49 11.55
N ALA A 35 14.96 12.76 10.50
CA ALA A 35 14.05 12.36 9.47
C ALA A 35 13.04 11.32 10.00
N PRO A 36 11.77 11.30 9.54
CA PRO A 36 10.83 10.25 9.87
C PRO A 36 11.37 8.90 9.42
N LEU A 37 10.98 7.83 10.12
CA LEU A 37 11.33 6.46 9.72
C LEU A 37 10.47 5.99 8.56
N TYR A 38 9.20 6.39 8.57
CA TYR A 38 8.19 5.98 7.62
C TYR A 38 7.28 7.15 7.24
N ILE A 39 6.90 7.20 5.97
CA ILE A 39 5.99 8.21 5.44
C ILE A 39 4.85 7.49 4.73
N ASP A 40 3.60 7.74 5.14
CA ASP A 40 2.41 7.46 4.34
C ASP A 40 2.07 8.67 3.48
N MET A 41 1.82 8.45 2.20
CA MET A 41 1.44 9.55 1.31
C MET A 41 0.46 9.14 0.21
N GLY A 42 -0.52 10.00 -0.06
CA GLY A 42 -1.32 9.95 -1.26
C GLY A 42 -0.58 10.62 -2.41
N ILE A 43 -0.39 9.91 -3.51
CA ILE A 43 0.30 10.44 -4.71
C ILE A 43 -0.66 11.02 -5.74
N THR A 44 -1.94 10.72 -5.61
CA THR A 44 -3.04 11.26 -6.41
C THR A 44 -4.32 11.22 -5.59
N GLN A 45 -5.19 12.18 -5.81
CA GLN A 45 -6.53 12.20 -5.23
C GLN A 45 -7.58 11.63 -6.19
N THR A 46 -7.16 11.20 -7.37
CA THR A 46 -8.04 10.51 -8.33
C THR A 46 -8.20 9.04 -7.94
N CYS A 47 -9.45 8.58 -7.92
CA CYS A 47 -9.78 7.16 -7.74
C CYS A 47 -10.80 6.74 -8.78
N ASN A 48 -10.72 5.50 -9.20
CA ASN A 48 -11.59 4.92 -10.23
C ASN A 48 -12.78 4.12 -9.66
N ILE A 49 -12.94 4.09 -8.33
CA ILE A 49 -14.08 3.50 -7.61
C ILE A 49 -14.56 4.44 -6.50
N HIS A 50 -15.72 4.14 -5.88
CA HIS A 50 -16.36 5.01 -4.91
C HIS A 50 -16.80 4.23 -3.66
N CYS A 51 -15.83 3.64 -2.93
CA CYS A 51 -16.13 2.86 -1.73
C CYS A 51 -17.01 3.67 -0.75
N GLN A 52 -18.08 3.07 -0.24
CA GLN A 52 -19.05 3.75 0.65
C GLN A 52 -18.45 4.23 1.97
N TYR A 53 -17.39 3.58 2.45
CA TYR A 53 -16.69 3.94 3.69
C TYR A 53 -15.53 4.93 3.44
N CYS A 54 -15.31 5.34 2.20
CA CYS A 54 -14.16 6.17 1.85
C CYS A 54 -14.40 7.62 2.23
N TYR A 55 -13.47 8.21 2.96
CA TYR A 55 -13.48 9.63 3.27
C TYR A 55 -13.60 10.51 2.02
N TYR A 56 -13.01 10.10 0.91
CA TYR A 56 -13.08 10.76 -0.40
C TYR A 56 -14.40 10.51 -1.16
N ALA A 57 -15.28 9.63 -0.64
CA ALA A 57 -16.63 9.49 -1.21
C ALA A 57 -17.49 10.74 -0.95
N VAL A 58 -17.16 11.52 0.08
CA VAL A 58 -17.82 12.79 0.39
C VAL A 58 -17.48 13.81 -0.70
N PRO A 59 -18.50 14.40 -1.41
CA PRO A 59 -18.26 15.27 -2.55
C PRO A 59 -17.31 16.44 -2.27
N GLU A 60 -17.42 17.03 -1.07
CA GLU A 60 -16.65 18.18 -0.62
C GLU A 60 -15.14 17.88 -0.51
N ASN A 61 -14.79 16.62 -0.32
CA ASN A 61 -13.40 16.16 -0.19
C ASN A 61 -12.79 15.77 -1.53
N ARG A 62 -13.62 15.64 -2.59
CA ARG A 62 -13.13 15.18 -3.90
C ARG A 62 -12.32 16.27 -4.58
N THR A 63 -11.10 15.97 -4.84
CA THR A 63 -10.23 16.75 -5.72
C THR A 63 -9.52 15.83 -6.71
N THR A 64 -8.85 16.41 -7.70
CA THR A 64 -8.09 15.67 -8.71
C THR A 64 -6.61 16.01 -8.65
N LYS A 65 -6.14 16.54 -7.51
CA LYS A 65 -4.74 16.89 -7.34
C LYS A 65 -3.86 15.64 -7.47
N THR A 66 -2.80 15.79 -8.21
CA THR A 66 -1.85 14.70 -8.50
C THR A 66 -0.45 15.30 -8.51
N ILE A 67 0.49 14.67 -7.82
CA ILE A 67 1.90 15.05 -7.90
C ILE A 67 2.44 14.64 -9.28
N THR A 68 3.34 15.41 -9.86
CA THR A 68 3.98 15.00 -11.12
C THR A 68 4.93 13.84 -10.88
N THR A 69 5.10 12.96 -11.86
CA THR A 69 6.02 11.81 -11.75
C THR A 69 7.44 12.27 -11.40
N GLU A 70 7.91 13.37 -12.00
CA GLU A 70 9.22 13.93 -11.73
C GLU A 70 9.38 14.35 -10.27
N ASN A 71 8.43 15.14 -9.75
CA ASN A 71 8.46 15.60 -8.35
C ASN A 71 8.32 14.44 -7.38
N LEU A 72 7.53 13.42 -7.71
CA LEU A 72 7.38 12.22 -6.90
C LEU A 72 8.70 11.47 -6.79
N ILE A 73 9.36 11.21 -7.93
CA ILE A 73 10.66 10.51 -7.94
C ILE A 73 11.73 11.33 -7.21
N LYS A 74 11.73 12.66 -7.41
CA LYS A 74 12.64 13.54 -6.68
C LYS A 74 12.42 13.44 -5.17
N PHE A 75 11.17 13.53 -4.72
CA PHE A 75 10.81 13.41 -3.30
C PHE A 75 11.29 12.09 -2.69
N LEU A 76 11.15 10.96 -3.42
CA LEU A 76 11.61 9.66 -2.94
C LEU A 76 13.13 9.62 -2.75
N LYS A 77 13.88 10.15 -3.72
CA LYS A 77 15.35 10.23 -3.63
C LYS A 77 15.80 11.12 -2.48
N ASP A 78 15.24 12.32 -2.38
CA ASP A 78 15.55 13.26 -1.29
C ASP A 78 15.21 12.63 0.09
N SER A 79 14.08 11.89 0.18
CA SER A 79 13.68 11.18 1.40
C SER A 79 14.70 10.10 1.79
N ALA A 80 15.19 9.33 0.83
CA ALA A 80 16.23 8.32 1.08
C ALA A 80 17.52 8.97 1.57
N GLU A 81 17.94 10.07 0.95
CA GLU A 81 19.16 10.81 1.29
C GLU A 81 19.15 11.33 2.72
N ILE A 82 18.02 11.87 3.21
CA ILE A 82 17.89 12.33 4.61
C ILE A 82 17.67 11.19 5.60
N GLY A 83 17.58 9.94 5.13
CA GLY A 83 17.55 8.75 5.98
C GLY A 83 16.17 8.21 6.32
N VAL A 84 15.12 8.57 5.60
CA VAL A 84 13.82 7.85 5.63
C VAL A 84 14.07 6.39 5.27
N LYS A 85 13.36 5.46 5.91
CA LYS A 85 13.56 4.02 5.69
C LYS A 85 12.50 3.41 4.79
N ALA A 86 11.25 3.87 4.93
CA ALA A 86 10.17 3.31 4.15
C ALA A 86 9.14 4.38 3.75
N ILE A 87 8.52 4.19 2.59
CA ILE A 87 7.43 5.04 2.11
C ILE A 87 6.30 4.16 1.60
N GLY A 88 5.06 4.43 2.07
CA GLY A 88 3.85 3.79 1.62
C GLY A 88 3.00 4.71 0.76
N PHE A 89 2.63 4.26 -0.44
CA PHE A 89 1.61 4.93 -1.23
C PHE A 89 0.23 4.46 -0.76
N LEU A 90 -0.28 5.17 0.25
CA LEU A 90 -1.54 4.89 0.93
C LEU A 90 -2.31 6.19 1.10
N GLY A 91 -3.61 6.07 1.31
CA GLY A 91 -4.46 7.22 1.62
C GLY A 91 -5.30 7.65 0.44
N ASP A 92 -5.15 8.88 0.00
CA ASP A 92 -6.04 9.52 -0.95
C ASP A 92 -5.95 8.90 -2.35
N GLY A 93 -7.13 8.69 -2.97
CA GLY A 93 -7.21 8.16 -4.32
C GLY A 93 -6.73 6.71 -4.49
N GLU A 94 -6.50 6.33 -5.73
CA GLU A 94 -5.96 5.02 -6.11
C GLU A 94 -4.55 5.19 -6.68
N PRO A 95 -3.50 4.73 -6.01
CA PRO A 95 -2.12 4.98 -6.45
C PRO A 95 -1.83 4.48 -7.87
N ILE A 96 -2.40 3.35 -8.29
CA ILE A 96 -2.13 2.77 -9.62
C ILE A 96 -2.77 3.59 -10.76
N VAL A 97 -3.73 4.46 -10.45
CA VAL A 97 -4.26 5.44 -11.43
C VAL A 97 -3.20 6.47 -11.79
N HIS A 98 -2.27 6.78 -10.88
CA HIS A 98 -1.18 7.69 -11.18
C HIS A 98 -0.28 7.13 -12.30
N PRO A 99 -0.01 7.89 -13.38
CA PRO A 99 0.71 7.37 -14.54
C PRO A 99 2.10 6.86 -14.22
N GLY A 100 2.83 7.54 -13.35
CA GLY A 100 4.19 7.21 -12.91
C GLY A 100 4.27 6.36 -11.65
N CYS A 101 3.18 5.72 -11.18
CA CYS A 101 3.20 4.95 -9.94
C CYS A 101 4.25 3.83 -9.94
N TYR A 102 4.34 3.05 -11.01
CA TYR A 102 5.31 1.95 -11.11
C TYR A 102 6.73 2.48 -11.15
N ASP A 103 6.99 3.51 -11.98
CA ASP A 103 8.31 4.13 -12.09
C ASP A 103 8.77 4.71 -10.74
N ALA A 104 7.86 5.34 -10.00
CA ALA A 104 8.14 5.90 -8.68
C ALA A 104 8.48 4.81 -7.65
N VAL A 105 7.72 3.70 -7.61
CA VAL A 105 8.01 2.57 -6.71
C VAL A 105 9.38 1.97 -7.03
N ILE A 106 9.70 1.78 -8.30
CA ILE A 106 11.00 1.25 -8.73
C ILE A 106 12.12 2.23 -8.33
N ALA A 107 11.96 3.52 -8.62
CA ALA A 107 12.95 4.54 -8.27
C ALA A 107 13.15 4.69 -6.76
N GLY A 108 12.09 4.57 -5.96
CA GLY A 108 12.18 4.58 -4.50
C GLY A 108 12.95 3.38 -3.95
N ALA A 109 12.68 2.19 -4.46
CA ALA A 109 13.39 0.97 -4.09
C ALA A 109 14.88 1.03 -4.51
N ASP A 110 15.17 1.55 -5.71
CA ASP A 110 16.54 1.74 -6.19
C ASP A 110 17.31 2.78 -5.35
N ALA A 111 16.61 3.75 -4.75
CA ALA A 111 17.17 4.71 -3.80
C ALA A 111 17.36 4.12 -2.39
N GLY A 112 16.97 2.87 -2.15
CA GLY A 112 17.14 2.17 -0.88
C GLY A 112 15.98 2.29 0.10
N LEU A 113 14.81 2.77 -0.35
CA LEU A 113 13.59 2.79 0.45
C LEU A 113 12.86 1.44 0.42
N ASP A 114 12.31 1.04 1.55
CA ASP A 114 11.28 0.00 1.60
C ASP A 114 9.96 0.58 1.07
N MET A 115 9.53 0.13 -0.10
CA MET A 115 8.32 0.65 -0.74
C MET A 115 7.10 -0.21 -0.43
N ALA A 116 6.00 0.44 -0.09
CA ALA A 116 4.70 -0.21 0.13
C ALA A 116 3.59 0.48 -0.67
N ILE A 117 2.56 -0.27 -1.02
CA ILE A 117 1.39 0.27 -1.72
C ILE A 117 0.09 -0.37 -1.20
N SER A 118 -0.95 0.45 -1.08
CA SER A 118 -2.32 0.00 -0.87
C SER A 118 -3.15 0.34 -2.10
N THR A 119 -3.81 -0.64 -2.67
CA THR A 119 -4.56 -0.49 -3.93
C THR A 119 -5.93 -1.15 -3.84
N ASN A 120 -6.90 -0.64 -4.60
CA ASN A 120 -8.17 -1.31 -4.80
C ASN A 120 -8.06 -2.52 -5.75
N GLY A 121 -6.93 -2.68 -6.42
CA GLY A 121 -6.63 -3.83 -7.26
C GLY A 121 -7.40 -3.93 -8.59
N THR A 122 -8.24 -2.95 -8.92
CA THR A 122 -9.04 -2.99 -10.14
C THR A 122 -8.19 -2.82 -11.41
N ILE A 123 -7.07 -2.09 -11.28
CA ILE A 123 -6.11 -1.86 -12.35
C ILE A 123 -4.82 -2.60 -12.01
N LEU A 124 -4.27 -3.31 -12.97
CA LEU A 124 -2.95 -3.92 -12.91
C LEU A 124 -2.28 -3.73 -14.27
N LYS A 125 -1.20 -2.95 -14.28
CA LYS A 125 -0.41 -2.77 -15.50
C LYS A 125 0.46 -4.00 -15.70
N GLU A 126 0.29 -4.71 -16.81
CA GLU A 126 1.08 -5.92 -17.08
C GLU A 126 2.54 -5.62 -17.42
N LYS A 127 2.74 -4.50 -18.13
CA LYS A 127 4.07 -4.01 -18.43
C LYS A 127 4.80 -3.68 -17.10
N ASP A 128 6.01 -4.19 -16.95
CA ASP A 128 6.90 -3.98 -15.81
C ASP A 128 6.33 -4.46 -14.44
N LEU A 129 5.31 -5.33 -14.45
CA LEU A 129 4.70 -5.86 -13.21
C LEU A 129 5.71 -6.65 -12.36
N ASP A 130 6.59 -7.39 -12.99
CA ASP A 130 7.67 -8.14 -12.34
C ASP A 130 8.63 -7.22 -11.59
N LYS A 131 9.08 -6.14 -12.23
CA LYS A 131 9.95 -5.13 -11.62
C LYS A 131 9.22 -4.41 -10.49
N PHE A 132 7.97 -3.99 -10.73
CA PHE A 132 7.14 -3.34 -9.73
C PHE A 132 6.98 -4.20 -8.47
N LEU A 133 6.58 -5.46 -8.62
CA LEU A 133 6.45 -6.37 -7.48
C LEU A 133 7.78 -6.62 -6.78
N LYS A 134 8.88 -6.77 -7.52
CA LYS A 134 10.23 -6.94 -6.95
C LYS A 134 10.66 -5.74 -6.11
N SER A 135 10.23 -4.53 -6.49
CA SER A 135 10.56 -3.28 -5.81
C SER A 135 9.71 -3.00 -4.58
N LEU A 136 8.67 -3.80 -4.34
CA LEU A 136 7.79 -3.65 -3.17
C LEU A 136 8.21 -4.58 -2.04
N THR A 137 8.27 -4.04 -0.82
CA THR A 137 8.29 -4.82 0.42
C THR A 137 6.89 -5.38 0.71
N TYR A 138 5.85 -4.57 0.44
CA TYR A 138 4.47 -4.91 0.73
C TYR A 138 3.50 -4.32 -0.29
N ILE A 139 2.56 -5.15 -0.77
CA ILE A 139 1.37 -4.71 -1.50
C ILE A 139 0.12 -5.18 -0.78
N ARG A 140 -0.82 -4.27 -0.53
CA ARG A 140 -2.10 -4.53 0.12
C ARG A 140 -3.24 -4.25 -0.85
N PHE A 141 -4.07 -5.26 -1.07
CA PHE A 141 -5.30 -5.13 -1.83
C PHE A 141 -6.46 -4.85 -0.87
N ASN A 142 -7.17 -3.75 -1.09
CA ASN A 142 -8.40 -3.44 -0.35
C ASN A 142 -9.57 -4.09 -1.08
N ILE A 143 -10.10 -5.16 -0.49
CA ILE A 143 -11.22 -5.93 -1.01
C ILE A 143 -12.24 -6.16 0.12
N SER A 144 -13.22 -5.26 0.24
CA SER A 144 -14.12 -5.20 1.39
C SER A 144 -15.44 -5.94 1.10
N ALA A 145 -15.35 -7.13 0.54
CA ALA A 145 -16.48 -8.05 0.39
C ALA A 145 -16.00 -9.45 -0.01
N GLY A 146 -16.78 -10.48 0.34
CA GLY A 146 -16.50 -11.88 0.00
C GLY A 146 -17.19 -12.36 -1.27
N ASN A 147 -18.09 -11.56 -1.88
CA ASN A 147 -18.80 -11.92 -3.12
C ASN A 147 -19.00 -10.69 -4.02
N ALA A 148 -19.38 -10.93 -5.27
CA ALA A 148 -19.48 -9.89 -6.29
C ALA A 148 -20.55 -8.84 -6.00
N ASP A 149 -21.71 -9.24 -5.48
CA ASP A 149 -22.83 -8.32 -5.25
C ASP A 149 -22.51 -7.35 -4.08
N ALA A 150 -22.02 -7.88 -2.96
CA ALA A 150 -21.58 -7.09 -1.85
C ALA A 150 -20.39 -6.19 -2.24
N TYR A 151 -19.45 -6.72 -3.05
CA TYR A 151 -18.33 -5.95 -3.56
C TYR A 151 -18.80 -4.73 -4.38
N GLY A 152 -19.74 -4.93 -5.29
CA GLY A 152 -20.30 -3.85 -6.08
C GLY A 152 -20.88 -2.73 -5.24
N LYS A 153 -21.62 -3.08 -4.18
CA LYS A 153 -22.23 -2.13 -3.24
C LYS A 153 -21.17 -1.42 -2.39
N VAL A 154 -20.36 -2.19 -1.66
CA VAL A 154 -19.39 -1.66 -0.68
C VAL A 154 -18.27 -0.87 -1.35
N MET A 155 -17.74 -1.38 -2.47
CA MET A 155 -16.66 -0.74 -3.20
C MET A 155 -17.15 0.33 -4.20
N GLY A 156 -18.46 0.53 -4.32
CA GLY A 156 -19.05 1.54 -5.20
C GLY A 156 -18.64 1.40 -6.65
N THR A 157 -18.70 0.18 -7.17
CA THR A 157 -18.29 -0.15 -8.54
C THR A 157 -19.17 -1.28 -9.11
N SER A 158 -18.86 -1.76 -10.32
CA SER A 158 -19.59 -2.89 -10.89
C SER A 158 -19.26 -4.20 -10.14
N PRO A 159 -20.25 -5.07 -9.84
CA PRO A 159 -20.02 -6.40 -9.30
C PRO A 159 -19.01 -7.24 -10.10
N LYS A 160 -18.92 -7.03 -11.42
CA LYS A 160 -17.95 -7.71 -12.30
C LYS A 160 -16.50 -7.43 -11.91
N MET A 161 -16.23 -6.30 -11.25
CA MET A 161 -14.89 -5.93 -10.81
C MET A 161 -14.36 -6.86 -9.71
N PHE A 162 -15.21 -7.55 -8.96
CA PHE A 162 -14.79 -8.56 -7.99
C PHE A 162 -13.92 -9.65 -8.64
N ASN A 163 -14.38 -10.20 -9.76
CA ASN A 163 -13.62 -11.20 -10.50
C ASN A 163 -12.33 -10.63 -11.11
N GLN A 164 -12.36 -9.37 -11.54
CA GLN A 164 -11.15 -8.73 -12.06
C GLN A 164 -10.10 -8.55 -10.96
N VAL A 165 -10.49 -8.09 -9.78
CA VAL A 165 -9.58 -7.88 -8.64
C VAL A 165 -9.01 -9.21 -8.15
N THR A 166 -9.85 -10.23 -7.97
CA THR A 166 -9.39 -11.56 -7.54
C THR A 166 -8.42 -12.17 -8.55
N LYS A 167 -8.66 -12.00 -9.85
CA LYS A 167 -7.73 -12.40 -10.92
C LYS A 167 -6.40 -11.63 -10.84
N ASN A 168 -6.44 -10.32 -10.59
CA ASN A 168 -5.25 -9.51 -10.45
C ASN A 168 -4.42 -9.92 -9.23
N ILE A 169 -5.07 -10.21 -8.09
CA ILE A 169 -4.41 -10.73 -6.88
C ILE A 169 -3.74 -12.07 -7.19
N SER A 170 -4.47 -13.02 -7.81
CA SER A 170 -3.92 -14.32 -8.20
C SER A 170 -2.69 -14.18 -9.10
N LYS A 171 -2.75 -13.29 -10.09
CA LYS A 171 -1.62 -12.99 -10.98
C LYS A 171 -0.38 -12.50 -10.22
N CYS A 172 -0.56 -11.60 -9.23
CA CYS A 172 0.53 -11.13 -8.39
C CYS A 172 1.13 -12.28 -7.55
N VAL A 173 0.27 -13.14 -6.98
CA VAL A 173 0.70 -14.30 -6.19
C VAL A 173 1.45 -15.32 -7.04
N GLU A 174 0.97 -15.63 -8.23
CA GLU A 174 1.63 -16.53 -9.18
C GLU A 174 3.01 -15.98 -9.60
N MET A 175 3.08 -14.69 -9.93
CA MET A 175 4.34 -14.03 -10.29
C MET A 175 5.32 -14.03 -9.11
N LYS A 176 4.85 -13.74 -7.89
CA LYS A 176 5.67 -13.84 -6.68
C LYS A 176 6.27 -15.24 -6.53
N LYS A 177 5.45 -16.28 -6.70
CA LYS A 177 5.91 -17.69 -6.60
C LYS A 177 6.92 -18.02 -7.72
N LYS A 178 6.57 -17.68 -8.96
CA LYS A 178 7.41 -17.96 -10.14
C LYS A 178 8.78 -17.32 -10.04
N LEU A 179 8.86 -16.09 -9.56
CA LEU A 179 10.10 -15.30 -9.47
C LEU A 179 10.75 -15.35 -8.07
N ASN A 180 10.18 -16.13 -7.14
CA ASN A 180 10.64 -16.24 -5.75
C ASN A 180 10.82 -14.87 -5.07
N LEU A 181 9.85 -13.94 -5.25
CA LEU A 181 9.94 -12.58 -4.72
C LEU A 181 9.71 -12.56 -3.21
N LYS A 182 10.41 -11.64 -2.52
CA LYS A 182 10.26 -11.42 -1.07
C LYS A 182 9.03 -10.59 -0.71
N THR A 183 8.45 -9.89 -1.67
CA THR A 183 7.29 -9.01 -1.49
C THR A 183 6.17 -9.69 -0.71
N THR A 184 5.65 -9.05 0.32
CA THR A 184 4.45 -9.53 1.00
C THR A 184 3.20 -9.07 0.25
N ILE A 185 2.31 -10.00 -0.07
CA ILE A 185 1.01 -9.70 -0.69
C ILE A 185 -0.06 -9.94 0.38
N GLY A 186 -0.81 -8.89 0.71
CA GLY A 186 -1.87 -8.93 1.71
C GLY A 186 -3.21 -8.47 1.14
N MET A 187 -4.29 -8.89 1.81
CA MET A 187 -5.64 -8.37 1.57
C MET A 187 -6.14 -7.73 2.86
N GLN A 188 -6.91 -6.65 2.71
CA GLN A 188 -7.59 -5.98 3.80
C GLN A 188 -9.07 -5.87 3.47
N MET A 189 -9.90 -6.13 4.46
CA MET A 189 -11.34 -5.93 4.42
C MET A 189 -11.73 -4.90 5.47
N VAL A 190 -12.45 -3.86 5.06
CA VAL A 190 -13.17 -2.98 5.99
C VAL A 190 -14.53 -3.61 6.23
N LEU A 191 -14.83 -3.89 7.50
CA LEU A 191 -16.08 -4.51 7.89
C LEU A 191 -17.19 -3.46 7.96
N VAL A 192 -18.17 -3.63 7.11
CA VAL A 192 -19.41 -2.85 7.08
C VAL A 192 -20.59 -3.79 7.11
N GLU A 193 -21.78 -3.28 7.40
CA GLU A 193 -23.00 -4.09 7.58
C GLU A 193 -23.25 -5.04 6.39
N GLU A 194 -23.00 -4.57 5.17
CA GLU A 194 -23.23 -5.33 3.93
C GLU A 194 -22.30 -6.52 3.70
N CYS A 195 -21.28 -6.68 4.52
CA CYS A 195 -20.31 -7.78 4.37
C CYS A 195 -19.94 -8.48 5.67
N VAL A 196 -20.61 -8.15 6.79
CA VAL A 196 -20.30 -8.75 8.10
C VAL A 196 -20.53 -10.26 8.13
N ASP A 197 -21.47 -10.77 7.35
CA ASP A 197 -21.80 -12.20 7.18
C ASP A 197 -20.79 -12.97 6.31
N GLN A 198 -19.82 -12.27 5.71
CA GLN A 198 -18.84 -12.83 4.78
C GLN A 198 -17.45 -13.01 5.42
N ILE A 199 -17.39 -12.87 6.74
CA ILE A 199 -16.19 -13.13 7.52
C ILE A 199 -16.16 -14.63 7.83
N VAL A 200 -15.07 -15.31 7.44
CA VAL A 200 -14.84 -16.73 7.70
C VAL A 200 -13.82 -16.88 8.83
#